data_09c461eb7dba7194e6a7d9fbe8063b57
#
_entry.id   09c461eb7dba7194e6a7d9fbe8063b57
#
_cell.length_a   1.000
_cell.length_b   1.000
_cell.length_c   1.000
_cell.angle_alpha   90.00
_cell.angle_beta   90.00
_cell.angle_gamma   90.00
#
_symmetry.space_group_name_H-M   'P 1'
#
loop_
_entity.id
_entity.type
_entity.pdbx_description
1 polymer ?
#
loop_
_entity_poly.entity_id
_entity_poly.type
_entity_poly.pdbx_seq_one_letter_code
_entity_poly.pdbx_strand_id
1 'polypeptide(L)'
;MRNEWARIVLALLLGVTMIGSGCSTNWVQQGQEIIAVLMPAAANLVILVATLQGKEISAEDLALVQKAGSEVGADLTLVQGLIGAYESADEKAKQRILNQIQSGIQAAQENLQGLMLSLHIKDESTQVKVRAIVGILLAEVQSLAAILPVIQGQGAGARDQGAAAGRKKPMSAGEFTKSYNAIITAKTGRAELDDVSDGLKLQGKR
;
A
#
# COMPACT_ATOMS: atom_id res chain seq x y z
N MET A 1 6.10 53.80 25.62
CA MET A 1 7.24 52.91 25.35
C MET A 1 7.08 51.46 25.88
N ARG A 2 6.09 51.13 26.70
CA ARG A 2 5.90 49.76 27.29
C ARG A 2 5.18 48.78 26.38
N ASN A 3 4.47 49.24 25.36
CA ASN A 3 3.64 48.37 24.50
C ASN A 3 4.35 47.87 23.22
N GLU A 4 5.46 48.49 22.84
CA GLU A 4 6.21 48.09 21.63
C GLU A 4 7.02 46.80 21.86
N TRP A 5 7.60 46.63 23.06
CA TRP A 5 8.34 45.43 23.44
C TRP A 5 7.44 44.18 23.50
N ALA A 6 6.21 44.34 23.96
CA ALA A 6 5.23 43.24 24.01
C ALA A 6 4.82 42.75 22.59
N ARG A 7 4.75 43.66 21.63
CA ARG A 7 4.47 43.31 20.21
C ARG A 7 5.65 42.61 19.54
N ILE A 8 6.88 43.03 19.84
CA ILE A 8 8.09 42.38 19.28
C ILE A 8 8.26 40.97 19.88
N VAL A 9 8.04 40.78 21.18
CA VAL A 9 8.11 39.45 21.83
C VAL A 9 6.98 38.51 21.32
N LEU A 10 5.78 39.05 21.11
CA LEU A 10 4.66 38.28 20.55
C LEU A 10 4.91 37.87 19.09
N ALA A 11 5.50 38.77 18.29
CA ALA A 11 5.86 38.47 16.89
C ALA A 11 7.00 37.45 16.78
N LEU A 12 7.98 37.48 17.73
CA LEU A 12 9.05 36.49 17.81
C LEU A 12 8.55 35.12 18.28
N LEU A 13 7.60 35.07 19.22
CA LEU A 13 6.97 33.84 19.68
C LEU A 13 6.10 33.17 18.59
N LEU A 14 5.41 33.98 17.78
CA LEU A 14 4.63 33.46 16.64
C LEU A 14 5.51 33.05 15.44
N GLY A 15 6.69 33.64 15.29
CA GLY A 15 7.64 33.28 14.23
C GLY A 15 8.39 31.98 14.45
N VAL A 16 8.56 31.53 15.69
CA VAL A 16 9.32 30.29 16.01
C VAL A 16 8.47 29.01 15.85
N THR A 17 7.15 29.11 15.86
CA THR A 17 6.26 27.95 15.73
C THR A 17 6.05 27.46 14.27
N MET A 18 6.57 28.17 13.26
CA MET A 18 6.39 27.83 11.85
C MET A 18 7.58 27.12 11.18
N ILE A 19 8.71 26.89 11.88
CA ILE A 19 9.94 26.36 11.25
C ILE A 19 10.12 24.83 11.50
N GLY A 20 9.23 24.19 12.26
CA GLY A 20 9.38 22.77 12.66
C GLY A 20 8.59 21.71 11.90
N SER A 21 7.69 22.06 10.97
CA SER A 21 6.72 21.09 10.44
C SER A 21 6.74 20.85 8.93
N GLY A 22 7.82 21.19 8.22
CA GLY A 22 7.83 21.24 6.76
C GLY A 22 8.23 19.99 5.99
N CYS A 23 8.83 18.94 6.59
CA CYS A 23 9.43 17.84 5.82
C CYS A 23 9.08 16.42 6.24
N SER A 24 8.44 16.15 7.38
CA SER A 24 8.18 14.78 7.84
C SER A 24 6.76 14.26 7.55
N THR A 25 5.81 15.13 7.31
CA THR A 25 4.38 14.79 7.17
C THR A 25 3.99 14.20 5.81
N ASN A 26 4.76 14.42 4.77
CA ASN A 26 4.38 14.02 3.41
C ASN A 26 4.30 12.48 3.23
N TRP A 27 5.22 11.70 3.82
CA TRP A 27 5.19 10.25 3.67
C TRP A 27 4.05 9.59 4.46
N VAL A 28 3.68 10.15 5.62
CA VAL A 28 2.54 9.67 6.44
C VAL A 28 1.25 9.80 5.65
N GLN A 29 0.99 10.96 5.08
CA GLN A 29 -0.19 11.19 4.24
C GLN A 29 -0.17 10.28 3.01
N GLN A 30 0.96 10.20 2.30
CA GLN A 30 1.10 9.32 1.13
C GLN A 30 0.90 7.85 1.51
N GLY A 31 1.45 7.39 2.63
CA GLY A 31 1.27 6.04 3.13
C GLY A 31 -0.20 5.72 3.42
N GLN A 32 -0.92 6.62 4.07
CA GLN A 32 -2.35 6.47 4.31
C GLN A 32 -3.16 6.43 3.00
N GLU A 33 -2.83 7.26 2.02
CA GLU A 33 -3.49 7.27 0.70
C GLU A 33 -3.25 5.96 -0.08
N ILE A 34 -2.03 5.43 -0.04
CA ILE A 34 -1.69 4.15 -0.66
C ILE A 34 -2.48 3.01 0.01
N ILE A 35 -2.49 2.94 1.35
CA ILE A 35 -3.22 1.88 2.06
C ILE A 35 -4.73 1.97 1.82
N ALA A 36 -5.29 3.18 1.72
CA ALA A 36 -6.71 3.39 1.45
C ALA A 36 -7.18 2.81 0.10
N VAL A 37 -6.28 2.65 -0.88
CA VAL A 37 -6.59 2.00 -2.16
C VAL A 37 -6.16 0.53 -2.20
N LEU A 38 -5.11 0.14 -1.46
CA LEU A 38 -4.63 -1.23 -1.38
C LEU A 38 -5.61 -2.17 -0.69
N MET A 39 -6.17 -1.76 0.45
CA MET A 39 -7.07 -2.62 1.23
C MET A 39 -8.32 -3.04 0.43
N PRO A 40 -9.09 -2.13 -0.19
CA PRO A 40 -10.22 -2.55 -1.01
C PRO A 40 -9.79 -3.35 -2.26
N ALA A 41 -8.63 -3.06 -2.85
CA ALA A 41 -8.14 -3.83 -3.99
C ALA A 41 -7.79 -5.27 -3.62
N ALA A 42 -7.18 -5.50 -2.44
CA ALA A 42 -6.90 -6.84 -1.92
C ALA A 42 -8.20 -7.60 -1.62
N ALA A 43 -9.20 -6.95 -1.02
CA ALA A 43 -10.52 -7.55 -0.79
C ALA A 43 -11.23 -7.91 -2.11
N ASN A 44 -11.14 -7.04 -3.11
CA ASN A 44 -11.71 -7.27 -4.44
C ASN A 44 -11.08 -8.47 -5.15
N LEU A 45 -9.79 -8.72 -4.96
CA LEU A 45 -9.12 -9.92 -5.48
C LEU A 45 -9.77 -11.19 -4.92
N VAL A 46 -10.04 -11.25 -3.62
CA VAL A 46 -10.71 -12.39 -2.99
C VAL A 46 -12.12 -12.59 -3.58
N ILE A 47 -12.89 -11.51 -3.73
CA ILE A 47 -14.23 -11.56 -4.32
C ILE A 47 -14.16 -12.08 -5.75
N LEU A 48 -13.26 -11.52 -6.57
CA LEU A 48 -13.09 -11.94 -7.97
C LEU A 48 -12.78 -13.42 -8.08
N VAL A 49 -11.83 -13.92 -7.28
CA VAL A 49 -11.44 -15.33 -7.31
C VAL A 49 -12.55 -16.23 -6.76
N ALA A 50 -13.32 -15.78 -5.77
CA ALA A 50 -14.46 -16.54 -5.25
C ALA A 50 -15.53 -16.80 -6.32
N THR A 51 -15.71 -15.91 -7.30
CA THR A 51 -16.65 -16.12 -8.43
C THR A 51 -16.22 -17.24 -9.38
N LEU A 52 -14.95 -17.65 -9.32
CA LEU A 52 -14.39 -18.72 -10.15
C LEU A 52 -14.50 -20.10 -9.50
N GLN A 53 -14.98 -20.17 -8.26
CA GLN A 53 -15.08 -21.42 -7.50
C GLN A 53 -15.95 -22.47 -8.23
N GLY A 54 -15.44 -23.70 -8.24
CA GLY A 54 -16.15 -24.84 -8.84
C GLY A 54 -16.12 -24.90 -10.37
N LYS A 55 -15.67 -23.82 -11.04
CA LYS A 55 -15.55 -23.76 -12.51
C LYS A 55 -14.07 -23.80 -12.92
N GLU A 56 -13.27 -22.88 -12.40
CA GLU A 56 -11.91 -22.60 -12.85
C GLU A 56 -10.86 -22.77 -11.76
N ILE A 57 -11.30 -22.70 -10.51
CA ILE A 57 -10.44 -22.75 -9.34
C ILE A 57 -10.92 -23.87 -8.40
N SER A 58 -9.96 -24.58 -7.81
CA SER A 58 -10.26 -25.59 -6.79
C SER A 58 -10.66 -24.93 -5.46
N ALA A 59 -11.31 -25.69 -4.59
CA ALA A 59 -11.61 -25.22 -3.23
C ALA A 59 -10.32 -24.92 -2.43
N GLU A 60 -9.25 -25.66 -2.71
CA GLU A 60 -7.93 -25.47 -2.08
C GLU A 60 -7.28 -24.16 -2.54
N ASP A 61 -7.26 -23.87 -3.84
CA ASP A 61 -6.76 -22.61 -4.37
C ASP A 61 -7.58 -21.42 -3.87
N LEU A 62 -8.90 -21.54 -3.77
CA LEU A 62 -9.74 -20.51 -3.18
C LEU A 62 -9.39 -20.26 -1.73
N ALA A 63 -9.17 -21.32 -0.93
CA ALA A 63 -8.74 -21.18 0.47
C ALA A 63 -7.39 -20.48 0.60
N LEU A 64 -6.44 -20.75 -0.32
CA LEU A 64 -5.16 -20.02 -0.38
C LEU A 64 -5.36 -18.53 -0.64
N VAL A 65 -6.23 -18.16 -1.60
CA VAL A 65 -6.52 -16.74 -1.90
C VAL A 65 -7.20 -16.05 -0.72
N GLN A 66 -8.16 -16.71 -0.08
CA GLN A 66 -8.84 -16.17 1.09
C GLN A 66 -7.88 -15.96 2.26
N LYS A 67 -7.00 -16.92 2.51
CA LYS A 67 -5.97 -16.82 3.54
C LYS A 67 -5.02 -15.66 3.23
N ALA A 68 -4.40 -15.64 2.05
CA ALA A 68 -3.47 -14.59 1.66
C ALA A 68 -4.13 -13.20 1.69
N GLY A 69 -5.37 -13.07 1.20
CA GLY A 69 -6.13 -11.82 1.24
C GLY A 69 -6.41 -11.34 2.66
N SER A 70 -6.75 -12.26 3.57
CA SER A 70 -6.96 -11.95 4.99
C SER A 70 -5.66 -11.51 5.68
N GLU A 71 -4.54 -12.19 5.42
CA GLU A 71 -3.24 -11.86 5.98
C GLU A 71 -2.74 -10.51 5.47
N VAL A 72 -2.80 -10.26 4.16
CA VAL A 72 -2.48 -8.96 3.57
C VAL A 72 -3.36 -7.85 4.15
N GLY A 73 -4.65 -8.08 4.32
CA GLY A 73 -5.57 -7.13 4.94
C GLY A 73 -5.21 -6.81 6.39
N ALA A 74 -4.83 -7.82 7.18
CA ALA A 74 -4.38 -7.66 8.57
C ALA A 74 -3.06 -6.87 8.64
N ASP A 75 -2.08 -7.21 7.80
CA ASP A 75 -0.79 -6.54 7.74
C ASP A 75 -0.96 -5.06 7.35
N LEU A 76 -1.77 -4.75 6.33
CA LEU A 76 -2.04 -3.38 5.92
C LEU A 76 -2.81 -2.58 6.99
N THR A 77 -3.73 -3.21 7.73
CA THR A 77 -4.43 -2.58 8.85
C THR A 77 -3.47 -2.23 9.98
N LEU A 78 -2.54 -3.14 10.31
CA LEU A 78 -1.48 -2.88 11.29
C LEU A 78 -0.60 -1.71 10.84
N VAL A 79 -0.14 -1.74 9.59
CA VAL A 79 0.70 -0.67 9.01
C VAL A 79 -0.04 0.67 9.04
N GLN A 80 -1.32 0.70 8.71
CA GLN A 80 -2.14 1.92 8.77
C GLN A 80 -2.20 2.51 10.19
N GLY A 81 -2.44 1.68 11.19
CA GLY A 81 -2.45 2.10 12.59
C GLY A 81 -1.09 2.64 13.05
N LEU A 82 0.00 1.99 12.65
CA LEU A 82 1.37 2.41 12.96
C LEU A 82 1.74 3.74 12.29
N ILE A 83 1.35 3.96 11.03
CA ILE A 83 1.54 5.24 10.33
C ILE A 83 0.78 6.35 11.06
N GLY A 84 -0.45 6.10 11.51
CA GLY A 84 -1.24 7.07 12.27
C GLY A 84 -0.64 7.41 13.63
N ALA A 85 0.02 6.46 14.28
CA ALA A 85 0.67 6.67 15.58
C ALA A 85 2.04 7.37 15.48
N TYR A 86 2.65 7.39 14.30
CA TYR A 86 4.03 7.86 14.12
C TYR A 86 4.21 9.35 14.47
N GLU A 87 3.28 10.21 14.08
CA GLU A 87 3.43 11.66 14.27
C GLU A 87 3.45 12.08 15.74
N SER A 88 2.68 11.38 16.58
CA SER A 88 2.58 11.67 18.02
C SER A 88 3.64 10.96 18.88
N ALA A 89 4.46 10.08 18.27
CA ALA A 89 5.44 9.27 18.98
C ALA A 89 6.74 10.05 19.28
N ASP A 90 7.40 9.70 20.38
CA ASP A 90 8.77 10.14 20.64
C ASP A 90 9.78 9.50 19.68
N GLU A 91 11.00 10.01 19.58
CA GLU A 91 12.00 9.54 18.62
C GLU A 91 12.35 8.05 18.77
N LYS A 92 12.37 7.52 19.99
CA LYS A 92 12.63 6.10 20.24
C LYS A 92 11.44 5.24 19.81
N ALA A 93 10.22 5.71 20.02
CA ALA A 93 9.00 5.04 19.55
C ALA A 93 8.89 5.12 18.03
N LYS A 94 9.23 6.24 17.40
CA LYS A 94 9.26 6.38 15.94
C LYS A 94 10.14 5.33 15.26
N GLN A 95 11.34 5.07 15.79
CA GLN A 95 12.22 4.03 15.26
C GLN A 95 11.58 2.64 15.35
N ARG A 96 10.95 2.31 16.48
CA ARG A 96 10.23 1.03 16.65
C ARG A 96 9.05 0.91 15.68
N ILE A 97 8.27 1.98 15.54
CA ILE A 97 7.14 2.05 14.61
C ILE A 97 7.61 1.83 13.17
N LEU A 98 8.67 2.49 12.72
CA LEU A 98 9.20 2.29 11.38
C LEU A 98 9.65 0.84 11.14
N ASN A 99 10.31 0.20 12.11
CA ASN A 99 10.68 -1.22 12.01
C ASN A 99 9.45 -2.11 11.89
N GLN A 100 8.39 -1.85 12.66
CA GLN A 100 7.15 -2.62 12.60
C GLN A 100 6.42 -2.39 11.25
N ILE A 101 6.39 -1.16 10.75
CA ILE A 101 5.84 -0.85 9.42
C ILE A 101 6.58 -1.64 8.34
N GLN A 102 7.92 -1.65 8.37
CA GLN A 102 8.73 -2.43 7.41
C GLN A 102 8.42 -3.92 7.48
N SER A 103 8.30 -4.49 8.69
CA SER A 103 7.95 -5.89 8.87
C SER A 103 6.55 -6.21 8.34
N GLY A 104 5.54 -5.37 8.58
CA GLY A 104 4.20 -5.55 8.04
C GLY A 104 4.16 -5.45 6.51
N ILE A 105 4.89 -4.51 5.93
CA ILE A 105 5.01 -4.39 4.47
C ILE A 105 5.69 -5.63 3.87
N GLN A 106 6.76 -6.13 4.50
CA GLN A 106 7.44 -7.34 4.05
C GLN A 106 6.51 -8.56 4.12
N ALA A 107 5.76 -8.74 5.19
CA ALA A 107 4.79 -9.82 5.33
C ALA A 107 3.71 -9.76 4.22
N ALA A 108 3.16 -8.58 3.95
CA ALA A 108 2.21 -8.39 2.85
C ALA A 108 2.82 -8.72 1.48
N GLN A 109 4.08 -8.38 1.24
CA GLN A 109 4.79 -8.74 0.00
C GLN A 109 4.98 -10.25 -0.13
N GLU A 110 5.40 -10.93 0.93
CA GLU A 110 5.60 -12.38 0.95
C GLU A 110 4.29 -13.13 0.69
N ASN A 111 3.19 -12.70 1.31
CA ASN A 111 1.86 -13.26 1.10
C ASN A 111 1.38 -13.11 -0.36
N LEU A 112 1.57 -11.93 -0.97
CA LEU A 112 1.22 -11.69 -2.37
C LEU A 112 2.11 -12.48 -3.34
N GLN A 113 3.42 -12.59 -3.06
CA GLN A 113 4.34 -13.40 -3.87
C GLN A 113 4.01 -14.89 -3.77
N GLY A 114 3.74 -15.40 -2.56
CA GLY A 114 3.31 -16.76 -2.33
C GLY A 114 2.04 -17.09 -3.11
N LEU A 115 1.06 -16.19 -3.08
CA LEU A 115 -0.17 -16.34 -3.85
C LEU A 115 0.10 -16.40 -5.37
N MET A 116 0.96 -15.52 -5.89
CA MET A 116 1.29 -15.49 -7.32
C MET A 116 1.92 -16.80 -7.80
N LEU A 117 2.71 -17.47 -6.95
CA LEU A 117 3.39 -18.72 -7.28
C LEU A 117 2.48 -19.95 -7.15
N SER A 118 1.55 -19.92 -6.19
CA SER A 118 0.75 -21.09 -5.80
C SER A 118 -0.60 -21.18 -6.53
N LEU A 119 -1.09 -20.08 -7.10
CA LEU A 119 -2.42 -20.03 -7.67
C LEU A 119 -2.49 -20.72 -9.04
N HIS A 120 -3.37 -21.71 -9.15
CA HIS A 120 -3.64 -22.45 -10.38
C HIS A 120 -5.05 -22.15 -10.89
N ILE A 121 -5.17 -21.41 -11.99
CA ILE A 121 -6.43 -21.11 -12.68
C ILE A 121 -6.39 -21.80 -14.05
N LYS A 122 -7.45 -22.56 -14.37
CA LYS A 122 -7.49 -23.38 -15.60
C LYS A 122 -7.58 -22.53 -16.87
N ASP A 123 -8.35 -21.44 -16.82
CA ASP A 123 -8.50 -20.53 -17.95
C ASP A 123 -7.36 -19.53 -18.01
N GLU A 124 -6.66 -19.48 -19.15
CA GLU A 124 -5.48 -18.66 -19.35
C GLU A 124 -5.81 -17.14 -19.25
N SER A 125 -6.91 -16.69 -19.82
CA SER A 125 -7.30 -15.28 -19.81
C SER A 125 -7.59 -14.79 -18.39
N THR A 126 -8.29 -15.62 -17.61
CA THR A 126 -8.57 -15.38 -16.20
C THR A 126 -7.30 -15.42 -15.35
N GLN A 127 -6.40 -16.37 -15.61
CA GLN A 127 -5.10 -16.46 -14.93
C GLN A 127 -4.26 -15.20 -15.17
N VAL A 128 -4.18 -14.72 -16.41
CA VAL A 128 -3.47 -13.49 -16.75
C VAL A 128 -4.06 -12.30 -16.01
N LYS A 129 -5.38 -12.17 -15.96
CA LYS A 129 -6.06 -11.08 -15.24
C LYS A 129 -5.76 -11.11 -13.74
N VAL A 130 -5.91 -12.27 -13.10
CA VAL A 130 -5.66 -12.42 -11.65
C VAL A 130 -4.19 -12.15 -11.33
N ARG A 131 -3.26 -12.68 -12.11
CA ARG A 131 -1.83 -12.41 -11.94
C ARG A 131 -1.48 -10.93 -12.13
N ALA A 132 -2.13 -10.24 -13.08
CA ALA A 132 -1.93 -8.81 -13.27
C ALA A 132 -2.43 -8.00 -12.05
N ILE A 133 -3.55 -8.40 -11.44
CA ILE A 133 -4.06 -7.77 -10.20
C ILE A 133 -3.08 -8.00 -9.05
N VAL A 134 -2.62 -9.23 -8.80
CA VAL A 134 -1.63 -9.52 -7.75
C VAL A 134 -0.33 -8.76 -8.01
N GLY A 135 0.10 -8.68 -9.27
CA GLY A 135 1.31 -7.94 -9.65
C GLY A 135 1.24 -6.43 -9.36
N ILE A 136 0.08 -5.80 -9.61
CA ILE A 136 -0.08 -4.37 -9.31
C ILE A 136 -0.24 -4.11 -7.82
N LEU A 137 -0.89 -5.02 -7.07
CA LEU A 137 -0.93 -4.96 -5.61
C LEU A 137 0.49 -5.03 -5.01
N LEU A 138 1.30 -5.97 -5.49
CA LEU A 138 2.69 -6.11 -5.07
C LEU A 138 3.52 -4.85 -5.38
N ALA A 139 3.35 -4.27 -6.58
CA ALA A 139 4.04 -3.04 -6.97
C ALA A 139 3.66 -1.86 -6.06
N GLU A 140 2.40 -1.77 -5.64
CA GLU A 140 1.95 -0.70 -4.74
C GLU A 140 2.43 -0.90 -3.30
N VAL A 141 2.47 -2.15 -2.81
CA VAL A 141 3.10 -2.47 -1.51
C VAL A 141 4.59 -2.12 -1.53
N GLN A 142 5.29 -2.32 -2.65
CA GLN A 142 6.67 -1.87 -2.84
C GLN A 142 6.78 -0.33 -2.86
N SER A 143 5.81 0.36 -3.44
CA SER A 143 5.74 1.82 -3.43
C SER A 143 5.58 2.36 -2.01
N LEU A 144 4.76 1.70 -1.17
CA LEU A 144 4.63 2.02 0.24
C LEU A 144 5.97 1.87 0.99
N ALA A 145 6.73 0.81 0.72
CA ALA A 145 8.07 0.62 1.28
C ALA A 145 9.04 1.75 0.86
N ALA A 146 8.94 2.20 -0.39
CA ALA A 146 9.86 3.17 -0.97
C ALA A 146 9.70 4.60 -0.43
N ILE A 147 8.52 4.95 0.10
CA ILE A 147 8.26 6.28 0.68
C ILE A 147 8.66 6.39 2.15
N LEU A 148 8.95 5.26 2.83
CA LEU A 148 9.34 5.29 4.24
C LEU A 148 10.66 6.04 4.46
N PRO A 149 10.77 6.81 5.56
CA PRO A 149 12.03 7.45 5.92
C PRO A 149 13.10 6.41 6.25
N VAL A 150 14.34 6.83 6.05
CA VAL A 150 15.51 5.99 6.37
C VAL A 150 15.64 5.81 7.87
N ILE A 151 15.67 4.57 8.32
CA ILE A 151 15.97 4.25 9.71
C ILE A 151 17.47 4.49 9.94
N GLN A 152 17.80 5.49 10.78
CA GLN A 152 19.18 5.74 11.18
C GLN A 152 19.68 4.55 12.01
N GLY A 153 20.75 3.89 11.54
CA GLY A 153 21.38 2.78 12.26
C GLY A 153 21.22 1.39 11.61
N GLN A 154 20.35 1.21 10.63
CA GLN A 154 20.45 0.03 9.77
C GLN A 154 21.56 0.29 8.76
N GLY A 155 22.66 -0.45 8.90
CA GLY A 155 23.87 -0.25 8.14
C GLY A 155 23.65 -0.16 6.62
N ALA A 156 24.48 0.64 5.97
CA ALA A 156 24.49 0.93 4.54
C ALA A 156 24.44 -0.32 3.62
N GLY A 157 24.63 -1.52 4.17
CA GLY A 157 24.67 -2.79 3.43
C GLY A 157 23.34 -3.25 2.83
N ALA A 158 22.19 -2.81 3.34
CA ALA A 158 20.89 -3.18 2.76
C ALA A 158 20.46 -2.28 1.59
N ARG A 159 21.20 -1.19 1.33
CA ARG A 159 20.90 -0.20 0.28
C ARG A 159 21.66 -0.38 -1.02
N ASP A 160 22.83 -1.03 -1.01
CA ASP A 160 23.68 -1.13 -2.19
C ASP A 160 23.24 -2.19 -3.21
N GLN A 161 22.31 -3.07 -2.85
CA GLN A 161 21.86 -4.11 -3.79
C GLN A 161 20.75 -3.68 -4.75
N GLY A 162 20.42 -2.39 -4.85
CA GLY A 162 19.43 -1.88 -5.81
C GLY A 162 19.42 -0.37 -6.03
N ALA A 163 20.38 0.36 -5.47
CA ALA A 163 20.26 1.81 -5.32
C ALA A 163 20.66 2.66 -6.54
N ALA A 164 21.29 2.09 -7.58
CA ALA A 164 21.93 2.89 -8.63
C ALA A 164 21.36 2.74 -10.04
N ALA A 165 20.51 1.75 -10.31
CA ALA A 165 19.96 1.55 -11.64
C ALA A 165 18.44 1.67 -11.67
N GLY A 166 17.92 2.86 -11.94
CA GLY A 166 16.54 3.03 -12.42
C GLY A 166 15.44 2.77 -11.39
N ARG A 167 15.53 3.33 -10.17
CA ARG A 167 14.37 3.34 -9.25
C ARG A 167 13.20 4.00 -9.96
N LYS A 168 12.22 3.20 -10.37
CA LYS A 168 10.94 3.72 -10.81
C LYS A 168 10.38 4.57 -9.66
N LYS A 169 9.90 5.77 -9.98
CA LYS A 169 9.18 6.61 -9.03
C LYS A 169 8.10 5.75 -8.36
N PRO A 170 7.94 5.80 -7.01
CA PRO A 170 6.84 5.13 -6.34
C PRO A 170 5.52 5.51 -7.01
N MET A 171 4.65 4.52 -7.23
CA MET A 171 3.33 4.74 -7.81
C MET A 171 2.48 5.51 -6.79
N SER A 172 1.73 6.49 -7.25
CA SER A 172 0.77 7.18 -6.40
C SER A 172 -0.54 6.40 -6.32
N ALA A 173 -1.32 6.62 -5.25
CA ALA A 173 -2.64 6.00 -5.09
C ALA A 173 -3.56 6.25 -6.31
N GLY A 174 -3.45 7.42 -6.96
CA GLY A 174 -4.20 7.72 -8.17
C GLY A 174 -3.74 6.93 -9.40
N GLU A 175 -2.43 6.78 -9.60
CA GLU A 175 -1.85 5.95 -10.67
C GLU A 175 -2.19 4.48 -10.46
N PHE A 176 -2.12 3.99 -9.21
CA PHE A 176 -2.55 2.65 -8.84
C PHE A 176 -4.03 2.43 -9.17
N THR A 177 -4.93 3.31 -8.69
CA THR A 177 -6.37 3.22 -8.95
C THR A 177 -6.67 3.14 -10.45
N LYS A 178 -6.01 3.98 -11.26
CA LYS A 178 -6.16 3.97 -12.71
C LYS A 178 -5.71 2.65 -13.33
N SER A 179 -4.53 2.17 -12.94
CA SER A 179 -3.95 0.91 -13.46
C SER A 179 -4.75 -0.30 -13.01
N TYR A 180 -5.17 -0.35 -11.75
CA TYR A 180 -6.03 -1.39 -11.22
C TYR A 180 -7.36 -1.45 -11.98
N ASN A 181 -8.03 -0.30 -12.15
CA ASN A 181 -9.29 -0.24 -12.87
C ASN A 181 -9.14 -0.65 -14.34
N ALA A 182 -8.04 -0.33 -14.99
CA ALA A 182 -7.76 -0.80 -16.35
C ALA A 182 -7.65 -2.32 -16.42
N ILE A 183 -6.97 -2.96 -15.45
CA ILE A 183 -6.85 -4.42 -15.38
C ILE A 183 -8.20 -5.05 -15.04
N ILE A 184 -8.90 -4.55 -14.03
CA ILE A 184 -10.16 -5.15 -13.57
C ILE A 184 -11.25 -5.08 -14.66
N THR A 185 -11.29 -4.02 -15.46
CA THR A 185 -12.27 -3.85 -16.54
C THR A 185 -11.87 -4.51 -17.86
N ALA A 186 -10.64 -5.01 -17.98
CA ALA A 186 -10.24 -5.79 -19.16
C ALA A 186 -11.14 -7.02 -19.31
N LYS A 187 -11.75 -7.16 -20.49
CA LYS A 187 -12.69 -8.25 -20.75
C LYS A 187 -11.96 -9.57 -20.90
N THR A 188 -12.52 -10.60 -20.26
CA THR A 188 -12.02 -11.98 -20.36
C THR A 188 -12.81 -12.80 -21.38
N GLY A 189 -13.91 -12.25 -21.89
CA GLY A 189 -14.88 -12.96 -22.72
C GLY A 189 -15.86 -13.81 -21.91
N ARG A 190 -15.85 -13.72 -20.58
CA ARG A 190 -16.71 -14.45 -19.65
C ARG A 190 -17.67 -13.47 -18.99
N ALA A 191 -18.92 -13.47 -19.39
CA ALA A 191 -19.92 -12.50 -18.94
C ALA A 191 -19.99 -12.40 -17.41
N GLU A 192 -20.08 -13.52 -16.69
CA GLU A 192 -20.18 -13.53 -15.22
C GLU A 192 -18.97 -12.87 -14.54
N LEU A 193 -17.76 -13.14 -15.02
CA LEU A 193 -16.53 -12.57 -14.47
C LEU A 193 -16.40 -11.09 -14.83
N ASP A 194 -16.78 -10.75 -16.05
CA ASP A 194 -16.75 -9.38 -16.55
C ASP A 194 -17.75 -8.49 -15.82
N ASP A 195 -18.95 -9.00 -15.51
CA ASP A 195 -19.98 -8.29 -14.73
C ASP A 195 -19.53 -8.04 -13.29
N VAL A 196 -18.99 -9.07 -12.61
CA VAL A 196 -18.44 -8.91 -11.26
C VAL A 196 -17.28 -7.93 -11.26
N SER A 197 -16.37 -8.02 -12.22
CA SER A 197 -15.23 -7.13 -12.38
C SER A 197 -15.63 -5.67 -12.49
N ASP A 198 -16.72 -5.37 -13.21
CA ASP A 198 -17.22 -4.00 -13.35
C ASP A 198 -17.68 -3.40 -12.01
N GLY A 199 -18.18 -4.24 -11.09
CA GLY A 199 -18.56 -3.84 -9.73
C GLY A 199 -17.39 -3.64 -8.77
N LEU A 200 -16.19 -4.15 -9.11
CA LEU A 200 -15.00 -4.12 -8.25
C LEU A 200 -14.05 -2.93 -8.55
N LYS A 201 -14.48 -1.95 -9.32
CA LYS A 201 -13.70 -0.74 -9.61
C LYS A 201 -13.43 0.05 -8.34
N LEU A 202 -12.19 0.49 -8.19
CA LEU A 202 -11.83 1.43 -7.13
C LEU A 202 -12.33 2.83 -7.49
N GLN A 203 -12.93 3.51 -6.50
CA GLN A 203 -13.32 4.91 -6.68
C GLN A 203 -12.10 5.81 -6.48
N GLY A 204 -11.75 6.60 -7.49
CA GLY A 204 -10.76 7.67 -7.34
C GLY A 204 -11.28 8.75 -6.38
N LYS A 205 -10.41 9.26 -5.50
CA LYS A 205 -10.74 10.50 -4.77
C LYS A 205 -11.06 11.60 -5.79
N ARG A 206 -12.25 12.19 -5.66
CA ARG A 206 -12.63 13.42 -6.38
C ARG A 206 -11.93 14.63 -5.78
#